data_a4c93d150e6e032c2cd089d4e61c369c
#
_entry.id   a4c93d150e6e032c2cd089d4e61c369c
#
_cell.length_a   1.000
_cell.length_b   1.000
_cell.length_c   1.000
_cell.angle_alpha   90.00
_cell.angle_beta   90.00
_cell.angle_gamma   90.00
#
_symmetry.space_group_name_H-M   'P 1'
#
loop_
_entity.id
_entity.type
_entity.pdbx_description
1 polymer ?
#
loop_
_entity_poly.entity_id
_entity_poly.type
_entity_poly.pdbx_seq_one_letter_code
_entity_poly.pdbx_strand_id
1 'polypeptide(L)'
;MVSQIKKISGVRSVSLTTNAVLLAQHAKQLKEAGIDSINVSLDTIDASEYEHITKKPLLDKVEHGIDAAIECGIRVKINVVLTPQTDVVALTRYASKKGTDIRFIEMMPVGEGHTNGVEPYEKVIGALLEVYGTPCHIDTENREEINSGYNNADNGPAEYYSFHGLDIRVGLIQAIHGKFCNTCNRIRVTADGRLMPCLGSSVTMDLVPDSCEFTDDLEKDFVIVQALKAAIKAKPGCHNFNDNAVTYTKTTETKTVETKTTELKAAEVNAARNMSRIGG
;
A
#
# COMPACT_ATOMS: atom_id res chain seq x y z
N MET A 1 16.55 7.38 -3.87
CA MET A 1 15.09 7.41 -4.06
C MET A 1 14.34 7.99 -2.86
N VAL A 2 14.31 7.38 -1.64
CA VAL A 2 13.55 7.92 -0.48
C VAL A 2 13.88 9.39 -0.21
N SER A 3 15.16 9.74 -0.07
CA SER A 3 15.60 11.11 0.19
C SER A 3 15.22 12.12 -0.90
N GLN A 4 15.09 11.67 -2.14
CA GLN A 4 14.64 12.52 -3.26
C GLN A 4 13.12 12.76 -3.17
N ILE A 5 12.34 11.70 -2.88
CA ILE A 5 10.89 11.82 -2.70
C ILE A 5 10.55 12.75 -1.54
N LYS A 6 11.28 12.65 -0.42
CA LYS A 6 11.07 13.51 0.77
C LYS A 6 11.32 14.99 0.49
N LYS A 7 12.11 15.34 -0.53
CA LYS A 7 12.37 16.73 -0.92
C LYS A 7 11.26 17.33 -1.78
N ILE A 8 10.35 16.52 -2.30
CA ILE A 8 9.25 17.00 -3.15
C ILE A 8 8.23 17.72 -2.27
N SER A 9 7.93 18.97 -2.60
CA SER A 9 6.91 19.76 -1.91
C SER A 9 5.55 19.07 -2.00
N GLY A 10 4.85 18.98 -0.85
CA GLY A 10 3.55 18.32 -0.75
C GLY A 10 3.62 16.83 -0.38
N VAL A 11 4.77 16.17 -0.45
CA VAL A 11 4.92 14.81 0.09
C VAL A 11 4.96 14.88 1.61
N ARG A 12 3.92 14.34 2.25
CA ARG A 12 3.75 14.37 3.72
C ARG A 12 4.47 13.22 4.40
N SER A 13 4.35 12.01 3.84
CA SER A 13 5.02 10.82 4.39
C SER A 13 5.50 9.90 3.28
N VAL A 14 6.57 9.16 3.58
CA VAL A 14 7.14 8.11 2.74
C VAL A 14 7.23 6.86 3.59
N SER A 15 6.55 5.80 3.17
CA SER A 15 6.58 4.50 3.82
C SER A 15 7.07 3.41 2.87
N LEU A 16 7.65 2.36 3.44
CA LEU A 16 8.13 1.19 2.73
C LEU A 16 7.37 -0.04 3.20
N THR A 17 7.03 -0.94 2.27
CA THR A 17 6.58 -2.30 2.61
C THR A 17 7.66 -3.29 2.22
N THR A 18 8.00 -4.21 3.12
CA THR A 18 9.10 -5.16 2.96
C THR A 18 8.82 -6.47 3.69
N ASN A 19 9.50 -7.55 3.26
CA ASN A 19 9.57 -8.80 4.03
C ASN A 19 10.64 -8.76 5.15
N ALA A 20 11.31 -7.63 5.35
CA ALA A 20 12.32 -7.33 6.35
C ALA A 20 13.62 -8.17 6.33
N VAL A 21 13.78 -9.13 5.43
CA VAL A 21 14.97 -10.02 5.37
C VAL A 21 16.30 -9.24 5.27
N LEU A 22 16.29 -8.11 4.56
CA LEU A 22 17.46 -7.24 4.38
C LEU A 22 17.39 -5.97 5.24
N LEU A 23 16.33 -5.82 6.05
CA LEU A 23 16.05 -4.55 6.72
C LEU A 23 17.12 -4.16 7.73
N ALA A 24 17.70 -5.13 8.47
CA ALA A 24 18.79 -4.86 9.41
C ALA A 24 20.00 -4.17 8.76
N GLN A 25 20.30 -4.52 7.49
CA GLN A 25 21.42 -3.92 6.76
C GLN A 25 21.13 -2.48 6.30
N HIS A 26 19.86 -2.13 6.14
CA HIS A 26 19.44 -0.87 5.52
C HIS A 26 18.72 0.09 6.48
N ALA A 27 18.37 -0.33 7.70
CA ALA A 27 17.56 0.46 8.63
C ALA A 27 18.17 1.85 8.89
N LYS A 28 19.46 1.92 9.18
CA LYS A 28 20.16 3.19 9.41
C LYS A 28 20.10 4.11 8.18
N GLN A 29 20.40 3.59 7.00
CA GLN A 29 20.36 4.36 5.76
C GLN A 29 18.95 4.84 5.41
N LEU A 30 17.92 4.02 5.67
CA LEU A 30 16.53 4.40 5.48
C LEU A 30 16.13 5.51 6.44
N LYS A 31 16.55 5.46 7.70
CA LYS A 31 16.33 6.53 8.68
C LYS A 31 16.99 7.82 8.24
N GLU A 32 18.26 7.79 7.85
CA GLU A 32 19.01 8.94 7.35
C GLU A 32 18.39 9.52 6.06
N ALA A 33 17.79 8.66 5.21
CA ALA A 33 17.06 9.08 4.02
C ALA A 33 15.70 9.73 4.32
N GLY A 34 15.23 9.68 5.57
CA GLY A 34 13.98 10.29 6.02
C GLY A 34 12.74 9.43 5.84
N ILE A 35 12.86 8.10 5.88
CA ILE A 35 11.69 7.22 5.89
C ILE A 35 10.82 7.48 7.13
N ASP A 36 9.52 7.55 6.98
CA ASP A 36 8.61 7.83 8.10
C ASP A 36 8.12 6.55 8.79
N SER A 37 7.88 5.50 8.02
CA SER A 37 7.44 4.21 8.57
C SER A 37 7.77 3.04 7.66
N ILE A 38 7.82 1.85 8.25
CA ILE A 38 8.01 0.59 7.54
C ILE A 38 6.87 -0.36 7.87
N ASN A 39 6.27 -0.95 6.83
CA ASN A 39 5.32 -2.03 6.97
C ASN A 39 6.04 -3.34 6.70
N VAL A 40 6.08 -4.23 7.67
CA VAL A 40 6.68 -5.54 7.55
C VAL A 40 5.60 -6.58 7.29
N SER A 41 5.72 -7.33 6.20
CA SER A 41 4.85 -8.48 5.92
C SER A 41 5.34 -9.68 6.70
N LEU A 42 4.53 -10.15 7.67
CA LEU A 42 4.87 -11.28 8.54
C LEU A 42 3.59 -12.01 8.95
N ASP A 43 3.29 -13.12 8.28
CA ASP A 43 2.02 -13.85 8.43
C ASP A 43 2.06 -14.87 9.57
N THR A 44 3.24 -15.25 10.04
CA THR A 44 3.46 -16.18 11.17
C THR A 44 4.77 -15.90 11.88
N ILE A 45 4.84 -16.27 13.16
CA ILE A 45 6.05 -16.28 14.00
C ILE A 45 6.53 -17.70 14.32
N ASP A 46 5.88 -18.71 13.75
CA ASP A 46 6.38 -20.09 13.79
C ASP A 46 7.38 -20.31 12.67
N ALA A 47 8.57 -20.79 13.01
CA ALA A 47 9.68 -20.94 12.06
C ALA A 47 9.38 -21.97 10.97
N SER A 48 8.69 -23.06 11.30
CA SER A 48 8.33 -24.12 10.37
C SER A 48 7.28 -23.64 9.39
N GLU A 49 6.25 -22.93 9.89
CA GLU A 49 5.21 -22.36 9.08
C GLU A 49 5.76 -21.25 8.19
N TYR A 50 6.63 -20.38 8.73
CA TYR A 50 7.31 -19.35 7.95
C TYR A 50 8.10 -19.95 6.78
N GLU A 51 8.89 -21.01 7.03
CA GLU A 51 9.62 -21.72 5.97
C GLU A 51 8.66 -22.37 4.96
N HIS A 52 7.54 -22.93 5.44
CA HIS A 52 6.53 -23.52 4.56
C HIS A 52 5.92 -22.47 3.62
N ILE A 53 5.57 -21.29 4.14
CA ILE A 53 4.95 -20.20 3.35
C ILE A 53 5.98 -19.57 2.40
N THR A 54 7.15 -19.19 2.91
CA THR A 54 8.12 -18.39 2.17
C THR A 54 9.14 -19.22 1.38
N LYS A 55 9.18 -20.53 1.61
CA LYS A 55 10.17 -21.47 1.06
C LYS A 55 11.61 -21.15 1.48
N LYS A 56 11.79 -20.42 2.58
CA LYS A 56 13.09 -19.98 3.10
C LYS A 56 13.07 -19.92 4.63
N PRO A 57 14.05 -20.52 5.35
CA PRO A 57 14.15 -20.47 6.81
C PRO A 57 14.79 -19.14 7.26
N LEU A 58 14.13 -18.01 7.03
CA LEU A 58 14.69 -16.67 7.25
C LEU A 58 13.95 -15.86 8.32
N LEU A 59 13.14 -16.49 9.15
CA LEU A 59 12.38 -15.80 10.20
C LEU A 59 13.29 -14.98 11.13
N ASP A 60 14.42 -15.56 11.57
CA ASP A 60 15.39 -14.86 12.42
C ASP A 60 15.91 -13.56 11.79
N LYS A 61 16.11 -13.54 10.46
CA LYS A 61 16.52 -12.32 9.75
C LYS A 61 15.43 -11.28 9.71
N VAL A 62 14.17 -11.72 9.62
CA VAL A 62 13.00 -10.81 9.66
C VAL A 62 12.90 -10.16 11.04
N GLU A 63 13.02 -10.95 12.10
CA GLU A 63 12.98 -10.45 13.48
C GLU A 63 14.12 -9.47 13.77
N HIS A 64 15.34 -9.80 13.37
CA HIS A 64 16.49 -8.89 13.45
C HIS A 64 16.25 -7.60 12.63
N GLY A 65 15.60 -7.70 11.47
CA GLY A 65 15.25 -6.55 10.65
C GLY A 65 14.25 -5.62 11.33
N ILE A 66 13.25 -6.19 12.00
CA ILE A 66 12.26 -5.45 12.79
C ILE A 66 12.96 -4.72 13.94
N ASP A 67 13.79 -5.45 14.72
CA ASP A 67 14.51 -4.89 15.86
C ASP A 67 15.44 -3.74 15.44
N ALA A 68 16.23 -3.93 14.39
CA ALA A 68 17.12 -2.89 13.86
C ALA A 68 16.37 -1.62 13.40
N ALA A 69 15.19 -1.79 12.80
CA ALA A 69 14.37 -0.64 12.40
C ALA A 69 13.83 0.12 13.62
N ILE A 70 13.37 -0.60 14.65
CA ILE A 70 12.89 -0.02 15.91
C ILE A 70 14.03 0.70 16.63
N GLU A 71 15.20 0.09 16.75
CA GLU A 71 16.40 0.69 17.36
C GLU A 71 16.86 1.96 16.63
N CYS A 72 16.70 2.02 15.32
CA CYS A 72 16.94 3.23 14.53
C CYS A 72 15.84 4.30 14.71
N GLY A 73 14.81 4.05 15.53
CA GLY A 73 13.69 4.97 15.73
C GLY A 73 12.80 5.12 14.50
N ILE A 74 12.70 4.06 13.67
CA ILE A 74 11.74 4.00 12.57
C ILE A 74 10.46 3.36 13.10
N ARG A 75 9.31 3.95 12.80
CA ARG A 75 8.03 3.36 13.13
C ARG A 75 7.78 2.12 12.28
N VAL A 76 7.59 0.99 12.94
CA VAL A 76 7.27 -0.29 12.29
C VAL A 76 5.79 -0.62 12.48
N LYS A 77 5.17 -1.22 11.47
CA LYS A 77 3.85 -1.83 11.53
C LYS A 77 3.94 -3.23 10.93
N ILE A 78 3.38 -4.21 11.61
CA ILE A 78 3.33 -5.59 11.10
C ILE A 78 2.03 -5.76 10.30
N ASN A 79 2.14 -6.25 9.08
CA ASN A 79 1.02 -6.62 8.22
C ASN A 79 0.91 -8.13 8.14
N VAL A 80 -0.27 -8.65 8.42
CA VAL A 80 -0.62 -10.06 8.38
C VAL A 80 -1.76 -10.26 7.39
N VAL A 81 -1.59 -11.13 6.41
CA VAL A 81 -2.70 -11.57 5.56
C VAL A 81 -3.43 -12.71 6.27
N LEU A 82 -4.73 -12.53 6.48
CA LEU A 82 -5.56 -13.52 7.19
C LEU A 82 -5.74 -14.79 6.35
N THR A 83 -5.43 -15.91 6.98
CA THR A 83 -5.68 -17.26 6.50
C THR A 83 -6.39 -18.06 7.59
N PRO A 84 -6.99 -19.25 7.28
CA PRO A 84 -7.55 -20.11 8.30
C PRO A 84 -6.56 -20.52 9.40
N GLN A 85 -5.27 -20.57 9.08
CA GLN A 85 -4.18 -20.97 9.99
C GLN A 85 -3.63 -19.81 10.82
N THR A 86 -3.95 -18.55 10.51
CA THR A 86 -3.39 -17.38 11.19
C THR A 86 -3.65 -17.43 12.70
N ASP A 87 -2.58 -17.45 13.50
CA ASP A 87 -2.64 -17.30 14.95
C ASP A 87 -2.65 -15.81 15.32
N VAL A 88 -3.87 -15.26 15.37
CA VAL A 88 -4.12 -13.84 15.67
C VAL A 88 -3.56 -13.44 17.03
N VAL A 89 -3.73 -14.29 18.05
CA VAL A 89 -3.32 -13.97 19.41
C VAL A 89 -1.81 -13.97 19.57
N ALA A 90 -1.14 -14.99 19.03
CA ALA A 90 0.33 -15.07 19.08
C ALA A 90 0.99 -13.90 18.34
N LEU A 91 0.50 -13.56 17.15
CA LEU A 91 1.00 -12.43 16.37
C LEU A 91 0.75 -11.08 17.07
N THR A 92 -0.43 -10.90 17.70
CA THR A 92 -0.72 -9.69 18.46
C THR A 92 0.17 -9.56 19.69
N ARG A 93 0.42 -10.67 20.42
CA ARG A 93 1.38 -10.69 21.54
C ARG A 93 2.80 -10.37 21.09
N TYR A 94 3.21 -10.92 19.96
CA TYR A 94 4.51 -10.61 19.36
C TYR A 94 4.64 -9.13 19.04
N ALA A 95 3.66 -8.55 18.34
CA ALA A 95 3.66 -7.12 18.01
C ALA A 95 3.68 -6.24 19.28
N SER A 96 2.89 -6.59 20.30
CA SER A 96 2.88 -5.91 21.59
C SER A 96 4.26 -5.95 22.27
N LYS A 97 4.90 -7.13 22.30
CA LYS A 97 6.26 -7.26 22.85
C LYS A 97 7.30 -6.39 22.11
N LYS A 98 7.12 -6.20 20.79
CA LYS A 98 7.98 -5.34 19.97
C LYS A 98 7.58 -3.85 20.04
N GLY A 99 6.46 -3.49 20.66
CA GLY A 99 5.94 -2.13 20.71
C GLY A 99 5.52 -1.61 19.33
N THR A 100 5.02 -2.50 18.46
CA THR A 100 4.63 -2.14 17.09
C THR A 100 3.14 -2.38 16.86
N ASP A 101 2.49 -1.52 16.08
CA ASP A 101 1.12 -1.77 15.62
C ASP A 101 1.07 -3.01 14.72
N ILE A 102 -0.03 -3.74 14.78
CA ILE A 102 -0.31 -4.87 13.90
C ILE A 102 -1.54 -4.61 13.06
N ARG A 103 -1.55 -5.05 11.80
CA ARG A 103 -2.69 -4.94 10.90
C ARG A 103 -3.01 -6.29 10.28
N PHE A 104 -4.22 -6.73 10.46
CA PHE A 104 -4.77 -7.92 9.81
C PHE A 104 -5.50 -7.51 8.54
N ILE A 105 -5.19 -8.16 7.44
CA ILE A 105 -5.63 -7.81 6.11
C ILE A 105 -6.42 -8.98 5.55
N GLU A 106 -7.68 -8.75 5.17
CA GLU A 106 -8.45 -9.76 4.44
C GLU A 106 -7.73 -10.14 3.15
N MET A 107 -7.63 -11.44 2.90
CA MET A 107 -7.04 -11.96 1.68
C MET A 107 -7.85 -11.52 0.46
N MET A 108 -7.19 -10.85 -0.46
CA MET A 108 -7.80 -10.45 -1.73
C MET A 108 -7.51 -11.50 -2.80
N PRO A 109 -8.45 -11.81 -3.70
CA PRO A 109 -8.25 -12.78 -4.78
C PRO A 109 -7.40 -12.20 -5.90
N VAL A 110 -6.14 -11.85 -5.57
CA VAL A 110 -5.11 -11.37 -6.50
C VAL A 110 -3.86 -12.23 -6.38
N GLY A 111 -3.24 -12.57 -7.50
CA GLY A 111 -2.08 -13.46 -7.51
C GLY A 111 -2.43 -14.84 -6.94
N GLU A 112 -1.66 -15.31 -5.97
CA GLU A 112 -1.86 -16.62 -5.31
C GLU A 112 -3.06 -16.64 -4.34
N GLY A 113 -3.70 -15.50 -4.08
CA GLY A 113 -4.84 -15.38 -3.15
C GLY A 113 -6.13 -16.07 -3.61
N HIS A 114 -6.16 -16.65 -4.80
CA HIS A 114 -7.38 -17.29 -5.36
C HIS A 114 -7.75 -18.63 -4.74
N THR A 115 -6.83 -19.30 -4.08
CA THR A 115 -6.97 -20.72 -3.67
C THR A 115 -7.48 -20.89 -2.26
N ASN A 116 -7.39 -19.86 -1.42
CA ASN A 116 -7.79 -19.91 -0.02
C ASN A 116 -9.06 -19.10 0.20
N GLY A 117 -9.98 -19.64 0.98
CA GLY A 117 -11.20 -18.92 1.38
C GLY A 117 -10.85 -17.59 2.06
N VAL A 118 -11.73 -16.59 1.90
CA VAL A 118 -11.58 -15.31 2.59
C VAL A 118 -11.93 -15.50 4.06
N GLU A 119 -10.95 -15.31 4.96
CA GLU A 119 -11.21 -15.30 6.39
C GLU A 119 -11.79 -13.93 6.79
N PRO A 120 -12.94 -13.92 7.42
CA PRO A 120 -13.58 -12.68 7.84
C PRO A 120 -12.84 -12.04 9.02
N TYR A 121 -12.89 -10.73 9.10
CA TYR A 121 -12.26 -9.97 10.18
C TYR A 121 -12.84 -10.27 11.56
N GLU A 122 -14.07 -10.79 11.63
CA GLU A 122 -14.72 -11.24 12.86
C GLU A 122 -13.89 -12.29 13.61
N LYS A 123 -13.12 -13.09 12.89
CA LYS A 123 -12.15 -14.02 13.48
C LYS A 123 -11.12 -13.28 14.34
N VAL A 124 -10.61 -12.14 13.85
CA VAL A 124 -9.62 -11.33 14.59
C VAL A 124 -10.26 -10.77 15.86
N ILE A 125 -11.41 -10.14 15.72
CA ILE A 125 -12.12 -9.53 16.86
C ILE A 125 -12.51 -10.60 17.85
N GLY A 126 -13.08 -11.74 17.41
CA GLY A 126 -13.46 -12.85 18.27
C GLY A 126 -12.29 -13.41 19.08
N ALA A 127 -11.16 -13.71 18.43
CA ALA A 127 -9.98 -14.25 19.09
C ALA A 127 -9.36 -13.27 20.12
N LEU A 128 -9.36 -11.98 19.82
CA LEU A 128 -8.83 -10.97 20.74
C LEU A 128 -9.79 -10.62 21.87
N LEU A 129 -11.10 -10.66 21.62
CA LEU A 129 -12.14 -10.45 22.63
C LEU A 129 -12.07 -11.50 23.75
N GLU A 130 -11.81 -12.76 23.41
CA GLU A 130 -11.65 -13.84 24.38
C GLU A 130 -10.44 -13.63 25.31
N VAL A 131 -9.37 -13.02 24.82
CA VAL A 131 -8.11 -12.86 25.57
C VAL A 131 -8.02 -11.50 26.27
N TYR A 132 -8.46 -10.43 25.61
CA TYR A 132 -8.23 -9.05 26.04
C TYR A 132 -9.53 -8.30 26.39
N GLY A 133 -10.68 -8.91 26.21
CA GLY A 133 -11.99 -8.29 26.45
C GLY A 133 -12.42 -7.35 25.33
N THR A 134 -13.45 -6.56 25.61
CA THR A 134 -14.11 -5.70 24.63
C THR A 134 -13.16 -4.63 24.06
N PRO A 135 -13.02 -4.53 22.74
CA PRO A 135 -12.20 -3.50 22.11
C PRO A 135 -12.88 -2.13 22.18
N CYS A 136 -12.05 -1.08 22.19
CA CYS A 136 -12.49 0.29 21.90
C CYS A 136 -12.07 0.63 20.47
N HIS A 137 -13.02 1.09 19.66
CA HIS A 137 -12.72 1.63 18.32
C HIS A 137 -11.96 2.95 18.48
N ILE A 138 -10.85 3.09 17.76
CA ILE A 138 -10.08 4.33 17.74
C ILE A 138 -10.59 5.17 16.58
N ASP A 139 -11.27 6.27 16.88
CA ASP A 139 -11.67 7.26 15.88
C ASP A 139 -10.43 7.99 15.35
N THR A 140 -10.01 7.63 14.16
CA THR A 140 -8.84 8.23 13.51
C THR A 140 -9.13 9.62 12.92
N GLU A 141 -10.37 10.09 12.93
CA GLU A 141 -10.76 11.43 12.47
C GLU A 141 -10.63 12.47 13.60
N ASN A 142 -10.80 12.07 14.85
CA ASN A 142 -10.64 12.93 16.03
C ASN A 142 -9.18 13.07 16.43
N ARG A 143 -8.57 14.21 16.07
CA ARG A 143 -7.13 14.49 16.26
C ARG A 143 -6.70 14.73 17.71
N GLU A 144 -7.63 14.92 18.65
CA GLU A 144 -7.31 15.39 20.01
C GLU A 144 -6.96 14.28 21.01
N GLU A 145 -7.31 13.02 20.74
CA GLU A 145 -7.10 11.92 21.70
C GLU A 145 -5.80 11.12 21.50
N ILE A 146 -5.03 11.37 20.42
CA ILE A 146 -3.83 10.57 20.15
C ILE A 146 -2.58 11.37 20.56
N ASN A 147 -2.28 11.40 21.84
CA ASN A 147 -1.05 11.96 22.43
C ASN A 147 0.23 11.17 22.07
N SER A 148 0.21 10.32 21.03
CA SER A 148 1.29 9.39 20.70
C SER A 148 2.05 9.72 19.41
N GLY A 149 1.98 10.94 18.89
CA GLY A 149 2.76 11.36 17.70
C GLY A 149 2.38 10.65 16.38
N TYR A 150 1.22 10.01 16.34
CA TYR A 150 0.72 9.32 15.14
C TYR A 150 -0.06 10.30 14.25
N ASN A 151 0.46 10.56 13.05
CA ASN A 151 -0.29 11.27 12.03
C ASN A 151 -1.29 10.32 11.35
N ASN A 152 -2.57 10.68 11.32
CA ASN A 152 -3.64 9.90 10.66
C ASN A 152 -3.38 9.65 9.17
N ALA A 153 -2.57 10.48 8.52
CA ALA A 153 -2.19 10.33 7.12
C ALA A 153 -1.50 8.98 6.78
N ASP A 154 -0.94 8.29 7.79
CA ASP A 154 -0.20 7.04 7.62
C ASP A 154 -1.04 5.77 7.79
N ASN A 155 -2.31 5.89 8.16
CA ASN A 155 -3.12 4.72 8.54
C ASN A 155 -3.69 3.96 7.34
N GLY A 156 -3.80 4.60 6.18
CA GLY A 156 -4.40 3.97 5.00
C GLY A 156 -5.86 3.58 5.25
N PRO A 157 -6.32 2.40 4.77
CA PRO A 157 -7.71 1.95 4.92
C PRO A 157 -7.95 1.12 6.19
N ALA A 158 -7.00 1.08 7.12
CA ALA A 158 -7.14 0.29 8.33
C ALA A 158 -8.05 1.00 9.34
N GLU A 159 -9.03 0.29 9.85
CA GLU A 159 -9.78 0.64 11.05
C GLU A 159 -9.01 0.14 12.25
N TYR A 160 -8.82 0.98 13.27
CA TYR A 160 -7.98 0.63 14.42
C TYR A 160 -8.79 0.44 15.69
N TYR A 161 -8.34 -0.52 16.48
CA TYR A 161 -8.91 -0.89 17.77
C TYR A 161 -7.82 -0.89 18.84
N SER A 162 -8.16 -0.46 20.05
CA SER A 162 -7.37 -0.68 21.27
C SER A 162 -8.02 -1.77 22.11
N PHE A 163 -7.19 -2.53 22.80
CA PHE A 163 -7.63 -3.57 23.72
C PHE A 163 -7.00 -3.33 25.09
N HIS A 164 -7.70 -3.67 26.14
CA HIS A 164 -7.18 -3.54 27.50
C HIS A 164 -5.90 -4.38 27.69
N GLY A 165 -4.86 -3.75 28.24
CA GLY A 165 -3.56 -4.42 28.45
C GLY A 165 -2.68 -4.55 27.21
N LEU A 166 -3.04 -3.91 26.08
CA LEU A 166 -2.19 -3.76 24.91
C LEU A 166 -1.83 -2.30 24.70
N ASP A 167 -0.53 -2.00 24.68
CA ASP A 167 -0.01 -0.65 24.39
C ASP A 167 0.21 -0.41 22.89
N ILE A 168 -0.44 -1.21 22.05
CA ILE A 168 -0.37 -1.13 20.59
C ILE A 168 -1.78 -1.04 20.01
N ARG A 169 -1.86 -0.65 18.74
CA ARG A 169 -3.12 -0.65 17.99
C ARG A 169 -3.22 -1.89 17.11
N VAL A 170 -4.42 -2.44 17.06
CA VAL A 170 -4.77 -3.51 16.13
C VAL A 170 -5.59 -2.92 15.00
N GLY A 171 -5.07 -2.97 13.79
CA GLY A 171 -5.74 -2.48 12.60
C GLY A 171 -6.39 -3.59 11.81
N LEU A 172 -7.56 -3.33 11.24
CA LEU A 172 -8.27 -4.22 10.33
C LEU A 172 -8.37 -3.58 8.95
N ILE A 173 -7.96 -4.30 7.91
CA ILE A 173 -8.11 -3.89 6.52
C ILE A 173 -9.10 -4.85 5.84
N GLN A 174 -10.35 -4.43 5.83
CA GLN A 174 -11.49 -5.20 5.31
C GLN A 174 -11.65 -4.93 3.80
N ALA A 175 -10.80 -5.56 2.99
CA ALA A 175 -10.77 -5.29 1.55
C ALA A 175 -11.97 -5.89 0.81
N ILE A 176 -12.59 -6.95 1.34
CA ILE A 176 -13.68 -7.69 0.73
C ILE A 176 -15.03 -7.37 1.39
N HIS A 177 -15.11 -7.52 2.72
CA HIS A 177 -16.37 -7.36 3.46
C HIS A 177 -16.66 -5.90 3.81
N GLY A 178 -15.65 -5.11 4.20
CA GLY A 178 -15.78 -3.69 4.54
C GLY A 178 -15.25 -2.77 3.43
N LYS A 179 -15.75 -2.90 2.21
CA LYS A 179 -15.28 -2.18 1.01
C LYS A 179 -15.10 -0.68 1.25
N PHE A 180 -13.85 -0.21 1.24
CA PHE A 180 -13.48 1.21 1.35
C PHE A 180 -13.24 1.88 -0.01
N CYS A 181 -13.81 1.35 -1.10
CA CYS A 181 -13.56 1.81 -2.47
C CYS A 181 -13.99 3.25 -2.71
N ASN A 182 -15.08 3.68 -2.11
CA ASN A 182 -15.64 5.04 -2.23
C ASN A 182 -14.73 6.13 -1.63
N THR A 183 -13.90 5.77 -0.65
CA THR A 183 -12.93 6.69 -0.01
C THR A 183 -11.49 6.45 -0.48
N CYS A 184 -11.28 5.47 -1.36
CA CYS A 184 -9.96 5.07 -1.81
C CYS A 184 -9.36 6.09 -2.79
N ASN A 185 -8.33 6.81 -2.36
CA ASN A 185 -7.57 7.80 -3.14
C ASN A 185 -6.25 7.27 -3.71
N ARG A 186 -6.04 5.94 -3.78
CA ARG A 186 -4.77 5.35 -4.19
C ARG A 186 -4.69 5.16 -5.69
N ILE A 187 -3.50 5.36 -6.19
CA ILE A 187 -3.04 4.97 -7.52
C ILE A 187 -1.71 4.21 -7.36
N ARG A 188 -1.38 3.30 -8.25
CA ARG A 188 -0.16 2.51 -8.20
C ARG A 188 0.65 2.75 -9.45
N VAL A 189 1.96 2.75 -9.28
CA VAL A 189 2.92 2.68 -10.37
C VAL A 189 3.70 1.39 -10.19
N THR A 190 3.73 0.55 -11.21
CA THR A 190 4.50 -0.69 -11.21
C THR A 190 5.98 -0.42 -11.45
N ALA A 191 6.85 -1.41 -11.16
CA ALA A 191 8.29 -1.27 -11.33
C ALA A 191 8.71 -1.04 -12.80
N ASP A 192 7.90 -1.48 -13.76
CA ASP A 192 8.04 -1.28 -15.19
C ASP A 192 7.37 0.01 -15.71
N GLY A 193 6.95 0.91 -14.80
CA GLY A 193 6.44 2.24 -15.17
C GLY A 193 4.99 2.28 -15.65
N ARG A 194 4.16 1.28 -15.30
CA ARG A 194 2.74 1.26 -15.66
C ARG A 194 1.86 1.78 -14.53
N LEU A 195 0.86 2.54 -14.88
CA LEU A 195 -0.19 3.01 -13.95
C LEU A 195 -1.27 1.95 -13.78
N MET A 196 -1.59 1.66 -12.52
CA MET A 196 -2.69 0.78 -12.14
C MET A 196 -3.69 1.57 -11.28
N PRO A 197 -4.88 1.88 -11.80
CA PRO A 197 -5.89 2.67 -11.08
C PRO A 197 -6.41 2.02 -9.80
N CYS A 198 -6.51 0.68 -9.82
CA CYS A 198 -7.00 -0.11 -8.69
C CYS A 198 -6.25 -1.44 -8.63
N LEU A 199 -6.02 -1.97 -7.41
CA LEU A 199 -5.41 -3.29 -7.22
C LEU A 199 -6.25 -4.43 -7.84
N GLY A 200 -7.58 -4.28 -7.81
CA GLY A 200 -8.52 -5.23 -8.42
C GLY A 200 -8.81 -4.96 -9.90
N SER A 201 -8.03 -4.11 -10.56
CA SER A 201 -8.19 -3.84 -11.99
C SER A 201 -7.14 -4.60 -12.80
N SER A 202 -7.58 -5.25 -13.88
CA SER A 202 -6.68 -5.79 -14.91
C SER A 202 -6.17 -4.71 -15.88
N VAL A 203 -6.77 -3.51 -15.82
CA VAL A 203 -6.40 -2.39 -16.70
C VAL A 203 -5.16 -1.71 -16.16
N THR A 204 -4.12 -1.65 -16.99
CA THR A 204 -2.90 -0.86 -16.76
C THR A 204 -2.70 0.10 -17.92
N MET A 205 -2.07 1.23 -17.65
CA MET A 205 -1.73 2.27 -18.65
C MET A 205 -0.26 2.60 -18.51
N ASP A 206 0.41 2.89 -19.62
CA ASP A 206 1.80 3.34 -19.55
C ASP A 206 1.85 4.75 -18.95
N LEU A 207 2.73 4.96 -17.97
CA LEU A 207 2.99 6.29 -17.42
C LEU A 207 3.63 7.19 -18.48
N VAL A 208 4.54 6.60 -19.24
CA VAL A 208 5.19 7.20 -20.42
C VAL A 208 5.18 6.14 -21.52
N PRO A 209 4.41 6.34 -22.60
CA PRO A 209 4.42 5.41 -23.73
C PRO A 209 5.81 5.32 -24.39
N ASP A 210 6.22 4.12 -24.77
CA ASP A 210 7.53 3.86 -25.41
C ASP A 210 7.71 4.63 -26.74
N SER A 211 6.60 4.99 -27.38
CA SER A 211 6.60 5.76 -28.63
C SER A 211 6.82 7.26 -28.45
N CYS A 212 6.93 7.74 -27.20
CA CYS A 212 7.10 9.16 -26.93
C CYS A 212 8.59 9.52 -26.87
N GLU A 213 9.03 10.32 -27.82
CA GLU A 213 10.27 11.07 -27.74
C GLU A 213 9.96 12.47 -27.20
N PHE A 214 10.72 12.93 -26.21
CA PHE A 214 10.53 14.23 -25.59
C PHE A 214 11.63 15.20 -26.01
N THR A 215 11.24 16.41 -26.32
CA THR A 215 12.20 17.47 -26.63
C THR A 215 12.71 18.19 -25.39
N ASP A 216 11.92 18.16 -24.31
CA ASP A 216 12.26 18.75 -23.01
C ASP A 216 11.48 18.06 -21.84
N ASP A 217 11.86 18.43 -20.60
CA ASP A 217 11.23 17.90 -19.39
C ASP A 217 9.78 18.37 -19.22
N LEU A 218 9.40 19.53 -19.74
CA LEU A 218 8.03 20.06 -19.63
C LEU A 218 7.06 19.23 -20.47
N GLU A 219 7.46 18.81 -21.67
CA GLU A 219 6.65 17.93 -22.50
C GLU A 219 6.47 16.56 -21.83
N LYS A 220 7.52 16.02 -21.23
CA LYS A 220 7.47 14.78 -20.46
C LYS A 220 6.54 14.89 -19.27
N ASP A 221 6.65 15.95 -18.47
CA ASP A 221 5.79 16.21 -17.32
C ASP A 221 4.32 16.34 -17.73
N PHE A 222 4.04 16.99 -18.86
CA PHE A 222 2.69 17.10 -19.39
C PHE A 222 2.10 15.72 -19.70
N VAL A 223 2.85 14.84 -20.38
CA VAL A 223 2.40 13.46 -20.71
C VAL A 223 2.12 12.67 -19.43
N ILE A 224 3.02 12.72 -18.45
CA ILE A 224 2.86 12.06 -17.17
C ILE A 224 1.57 12.54 -16.45
N VAL A 225 1.33 13.85 -16.41
CA VAL A 225 0.13 14.41 -15.79
C VAL A 225 -1.15 13.97 -16.50
N GLN A 226 -1.15 13.89 -17.85
CA GLN A 226 -2.30 13.39 -18.59
C GLN A 226 -2.55 11.90 -18.32
N ALA A 227 -1.51 11.08 -18.26
CA ALA A 227 -1.60 9.66 -17.91
C ALA A 227 -2.17 9.47 -16.50
N LEU A 228 -1.71 10.25 -15.52
CA LEU A 228 -2.23 10.24 -14.15
C LEU A 228 -3.72 10.63 -14.11
N LYS A 229 -4.11 11.70 -14.81
CA LYS A 229 -5.52 12.12 -14.91
C LYS A 229 -6.41 11.05 -15.55
N ALA A 230 -5.92 10.39 -16.60
CA ALA A 230 -6.61 9.29 -17.26
C ALA A 230 -6.79 8.10 -16.31
N ALA A 231 -5.74 7.72 -15.59
CA ALA A 231 -5.80 6.63 -14.61
C ALA A 231 -6.78 6.93 -13.46
N ILE A 232 -6.81 8.18 -12.97
CA ILE A 232 -7.77 8.59 -11.93
C ILE A 232 -9.20 8.51 -12.46
N LYS A 233 -9.46 8.95 -13.68
CA LYS A 233 -10.79 8.85 -14.31
C LYS A 233 -11.22 7.41 -14.58
N ALA A 234 -10.27 6.53 -14.90
CA ALA A 234 -10.52 5.12 -15.14
C ALA A 234 -10.66 4.30 -13.84
N LYS A 235 -10.48 4.92 -12.68
CA LYS A 235 -10.61 4.24 -11.40
C LYS A 235 -12.06 3.76 -11.21
N PRO A 236 -12.28 2.45 -10.99
CA PRO A 236 -13.63 1.93 -10.76
C PRO A 236 -14.18 2.44 -9.44
N GLY A 237 -15.48 2.68 -9.36
CA GLY A 237 -16.16 3.07 -8.12
C GLY A 237 -16.10 1.96 -7.05
N CYS A 238 -15.95 0.70 -7.47
CA CYS A 238 -15.80 -0.46 -6.61
C CYS A 238 -14.95 -1.53 -7.33
N HIS A 239 -14.22 -2.35 -6.57
CA HIS A 239 -13.56 -3.54 -7.13
C HIS A 239 -14.58 -4.68 -7.32
N ASN A 240 -14.32 -5.55 -8.29
CA ASN A 240 -15.15 -6.71 -8.61
C ASN A 240 -14.43 -8.02 -8.23
N PHE A 241 -13.85 -8.09 -7.04
CA PHE A 241 -13.12 -9.29 -6.61
C PHE A 241 -14.01 -10.55 -6.55
N ASN A 242 -15.33 -10.39 -6.39
CA ASN A 242 -16.26 -11.52 -6.31
C ASN A 242 -16.72 -12.03 -7.67
N ASP A 243 -16.52 -11.28 -8.77
CA ASP A 243 -17.15 -11.61 -10.05
C ASP A 243 -16.24 -12.38 -11.01
N ASN A 244 -14.92 -12.34 -10.85
CA ASN A 244 -13.97 -13.17 -11.61
C ASN A 244 -12.57 -13.12 -11.01
N ALA A 245 -11.89 -14.25 -11.02
CA ALA A 245 -10.45 -14.32 -10.81
C ALA A 245 -9.73 -13.33 -11.75
N VAL A 246 -9.07 -12.32 -11.18
CA VAL A 246 -8.31 -11.33 -11.95
C VAL A 246 -7.09 -12.05 -12.53
N THR A 247 -7.25 -12.61 -13.72
CA THR A 247 -6.15 -13.15 -14.50
C THR A 247 -5.39 -11.98 -15.09
N TYR A 248 -4.16 -11.78 -14.67
CA TYR A 248 -3.24 -10.86 -15.33
C TYR A 248 -2.84 -11.45 -16.70
N THR A 249 -3.67 -11.25 -17.70
CA THR A 249 -3.27 -11.48 -19.08
C THR A 249 -2.45 -10.29 -19.54
N LYS A 250 -1.20 -10.54 -19.95
CA LYS A 250 -0.44 -9.61 -20.79
C LYS A 250 -1.24 -9.40 -22.07
N THR A 251 -2.09 -8.42 -22.11
CA THR A 251 -2.76 -8.02 -23.34
C THR A 251 -1.82 -7.07 -24.09
N THR A 252 -0.99 -7.64 -24.95
CA THR A 252 -0.48 -6.99 -26.13
C THR A 252 -1.63 -6.86 -27.13
N GLU A 253 -2.57 -5.97 -26.89
CA GLU A 253 -3.51 -5.51 -27.89
C GLU A 253 -3.71 -4.02 -27.75
N THR A 254 -2.78 -3.30 -28.38
CA THR A 254 -2.98 -1.96 -28.92
C THR A 254 -4.08 -2.03 -29.96
N LYS A 255 -5.32 -1.76 -29.59
CA LYS A 255 -6.37 -1.42 -30.55
C LYS A 255 -7.20 -0.24 -30.08
N THR A 256 -7.06 0.83 -30.83
CA THR A 256 -8.02 1.91 -31.07
C THR A 256 -8.24 2.96 -29.96
N VAL A 257 -7.16 3.55 -29.47
CA VAL A 257 -7.24 4.90 -28.87
C VAL A 257 -6.34 5.90 -29.65
N GLU A 258 -5.60 5.42 -30.64
CA GLU A 258 -4.58 6.23 -31.36
C GLU A 258 -5.14 7.36 -32.22
N THR A 259 -6.37 7.28 -32.72
CA THR A 259 -6.89 8.27 -33.65
C THR A 259 -7.47 9.53 -33.00
N LYS A 260 -7.91 9.47 -31.74
CA LYS A 260 -8.42 10.67 -31.04
C LYS A 260 -7.34 11.42 -30.23
N THR A 261 -6.27 10.75 -29.87
CA THR A 261 -5.20 11.33 -29.06
C THR A 261 -4.27 12.23 -29.89
N THR A 262 -4.10 11.94 -31.18
CA THR A 262 -3.24 12.72 -32.08
C THR A 262 -3.89 14.05 -32.51
N GLU A 263 -5.21 14.09 -32.69
CA GLU A 263 -5.94 15.32 -33.00
C GLU A 263 -6.09 16.26 -31.80
N LEU A 264 -6.26 15.73 -30.60
CA LEU A 264 -6.26 16.51 -29.35
C LEU A 264 -4.88 17.06 -29.01
N LYS A 265 -3.78 16.33 -29.28
CA LYS A 265 -2.42 16.79 -29.09
C LYS A 265 -2.08 18.04 -29.95
N ALA A 266 -2.51 18.06 -31.19
CA ALA A 266 -2.25 19.19 -32.10
C ALA A 266 -3.01 20.47 -31.70
N ALA A 267 -4.21 20.35 -31.14
CA ALA A 267 -5.02 21.49 -30.74
C ALA A 267 -4.57 22.10 -29.39
N GLU A 268 -4.18 21.29 -28.41
CA GLU A 268 -3.80 21.75 -27.07
C GLU A 268 -2.35 22.26 -27.00
N VAL A 269 -1.42 21.67 -27.75
CA VAL A 269 -0.04 22.19 -27.88
C VAL A 269 -0.06 23.56 -28.58
N ASN A 270 -0.93 23.77 -29.57
CA ASN A 270 -1.09 25.07 -30.21
C ASN A 270 -1.76 26.10 -29.28
N ALA A 271 -2.66 25.72 -28.43
CA ALA A 271 -3.26 26.59 -27.41
C ALA A 271 -2.24 27.03 -26.35
N ALA A 272 -1.40 26.12 -25.87
CA ALA A 272 -0.33 26.42 -24.91
C ALA A 272 0.76 27.34 -25.52
N ARG A 273 1.15 27.14 -26.78
CA ARG A 273 2.07 28.02 -27.50
C ARG A 273 1.52 29.42 -27.74
N ASN A 274 0.21 29.55 -27.93
CA ASN A 274 -0.42 30.87 -28.10
C ASN A 274 -0.56 31.63 -26.77
N MET A 275 -0.74 30.95 -25.63
CA MET A 275 -0.78 31.63 -24.33
C MET A 275 0.62 32.13 -23.87
N SER A 276 1.72 31.46 -24.25
CA SER A 276 3.09 31.94 -23.92
C SER A 276 3.53 33.14 -24.76
N ARG A 277 2.80 33.49 -25.85
CA ARG A 277 3.04 34.67 -26.67
C ARG A 277 2.27 35.92 -26.29
N ILE A 278 1.30 35.82 -25.36
CA ILE A 278 0.44 36.94 -24.94
C ILE A 278 0.86 37.49 -23.56
N GLY A 279 1.83 36.86 -22.89
CA GLY A 279 2.38 37.29 -21.60
C GLY A 279 3.82 37.81 -21.72
N GLY A 280 4.01 38.86 -22.49
CA GLY A 280 5.24 39.63 -22.53
C GLY A 280 5.02 41.00 -21.93
#